data_7410be012f040550bc4ff49bdcd29179
#
_entry.id   7410be012f040550bc4ff49bdcd29179
#
_cell.length_a   1.000
_cell.length_b   1.000
_cell.length_c   1.000
_cell.angle_alpha   90.00
_cell.angle_beta   90.00
_cell.angle_gamma   90.00
#
_symmetry.space_group_name_H-M   'P 1'
#
loop_
_entity.id
_entity.type
_entity.pdbx_description
1 polymer ?
#
loop_
_entity_poly.entity_id
_entity_poly.type
_entity_poly.pdbx_seq_one_letter_code
_entity_poly.pdbx_strand_id
1 'polypeptide(L)'
;MINVDKIRISIGSAVKLGLKQMKVDVLPTNCHLLTYHPDGCKGNCGFCPQSQHTRHLLTGSDEDQDYLSRVLWPAFEFDKVLGIFEEKFPAFNRTKEGFQRICIQSLNYESFEQDIDNILMKLRKSTKIPISIAIPPISEIKIQFYKDLGVERICFALDAATPELFKFVKGSDCEGPYSWDEHIALLKKSVEVFGREYVSTHLIIGLGETEGEILEFVQNMKDLGVRTGLFAFFPVQKTRFESHNRPNLISFRKSQLGKFLIDTKKWKFEDFQFNDKGELQEFPIDIIELQRIIAISVPFETSGCPGCNRPYYTSSPREEQYNYPRKITVSEQKKIYEELHQYCKRVE
;
A
#
# COMPACT_ATOMS: atom_id res chain seq x y z
N MET A 1 4.44 -30.53 -7.60
CA MET A 1 4.25 -29.07 -7.57
C MET A 1 2.82 -28.82 -7.14
N ILE A 2 2.60 -28.11 -6.06
CA ILE A 2 1.24 -27.70 -5.66
C ILE A 2 0.77 -26.72 -6.72
N ASN A 3 -0.36 -26.98 -7.34
CA ASN A 3 -0.92 -26.13 -8.39
C ASN A 3 -1.73 -25.00 -7.70
N VAL A 4 -1.47 -23.75 -8.05
CA VAL A 4 -2.31 -22.63 -7.62
C VAL A 4 -3.54 -22.62 -8.53
N ASP A 5 -4.67 -23.06 -8.00
CA ASP A 5 -5.92 -23.15 -8.76
C ASP A 5 -6.70 -21.85 -8.75
N LYS A 6 -6.63 -21.08 -7.63
CA LYS A 6 -7.38 -19.85 -7.44
C LYS A 6 -6.47 -18.68 -7.08
N ILE A 7 -6.88 -17.48 -7.51
CA ILE A 7 -6.28 -16.21 -7.17
C ILE A 7 -7.39 -15.20 -6.80
N ARG A 8 -7.17 -14.37 -5.80
CA ARG A 8 -8.08 -13.26 -5.50
C ARG A 8 -7.68 -12.03 -6.29
N ILE A 9 -8.65 -11.27 -6.72
CA ILE A 9 -8.43 -10.05 -7.53
C ILE A 9 -9.25 -8.92 -6.92
N SER A 10 -8.63 -7.74 -6.70
CA SER A 10 -9.39 -6.58 -6.24
C SER A 10 -10.53 -6.27 -7.19
N ILE A 11 -11.70 -5.88 -6.66
CA ILE A 11 -12.91 -5.70 -7.48
C ILE A 11 -12.68 -4.77 -8.67
N GLY A 12 -11.96 -3.66 -8.51
CA GLY A 12 -11.64 -2.76 -9.61
C GLY A 12 -10.78 -3.41 -10.70
N SER A 13 -9.81 -4.26 -10.32
CA SER A 13 -9.00 -5.03 -11.27
C SER A 13 -9.84 -6.10 -11.97
N ALA A 14 -10.75 -6.77 -11.25
CA ALA A 14 -11.66 -7.76 -11.82
C ALA A 14 -12.62 -7.14 -12.86
N VAL A 15 -13.09 -5.92 -12.61
CA VAL A 15 -13.89 -5.15 -13.59
C VAL A 15 -13.06 -4.84 -14.84
N LYS A 16 -11.83 -4.36 -14.69
CA LYS A 16 -10.96 -4.02 -15.83
C LYS A 16 -10.55 -5.26 -16.66
N LEU A 17 -10.40 -6.42 -16.00
CA LEU A 17 -10.17 -7.71 -16.67
C LEU A 17 -11.43 -8.25 -17.37
N GLY A 18 -12.61 -7.68 -17.13
CA GLY A 18 -13.88 -8.19 -17.65
C GLY A 18 -14.44 -9.39 -16.87
N LEU A 19 -13.91 -9.67 -15.68
CA LEU A 19 -14.36 -10.77 -14.81
C LEU A 19 -15.60 -10.40 -13.98
N LYS A 20 -15.85 -9.12 -13.79
CA LYS A 20 -17.02 -8.56 -13.09
C LYS A 20 -17.57 -7.36 -13.86
N GLN A 21 -18.86 -7.13 -13.73
CA GLN A 21 -19.55 -5.94 -14.26
C GLN A 21 -19.95 -5.04 -13.11
N MET A 22 -19.40 -3.84 -13.07
CA MET A 22 -19.73 -2.82 -12.08
C MET A 22 -19.39 -1.44 -12.65
N LYS A 23 -20.20 -0.43 -12.34
CA LYS A 23 -19.87 0.95 -12.66
C LYS A 23 -18.77 1.43 -11.71
N VAL A 24 -17.67 1.91 -12.25
CA VAL A 24 -16.54 2.47 -11.49
C VAL A 24 -16.17 3.84 -12.09
N ASP A 25 -15.88 4.81 -11.23
CA ASP A 25 -15.52 6.16 -11.68
C ASP A 25 -14.07 6.21 -12.18
N VAL A 26 -13.19 5.47 -11.52
CA VAL A 26 -11.76 5.39 -11.87
C VAL A 26 -11.33 3.92 -11.89
N LEU A 27 -10.84 3.46 -13.05
CA LEU A 27 -10.25 2.13 -13.17
C LEU A 27 -8.82 2.11 -12.61
N PRO A 28 -8.39 0.98 -12.03
CA PRO A 28 -7.01 0.85 -11.55
C PRO A 28 -6.03 0.82 -12.73
N THR A 29 -4.90 1.48 -12.54
CA THR A 29 -3.76 1.41 -13.47
C THR A 29 -2.97 0.12 -13.31
N ASN A 30 -3.00 -0.48 -12.12
CA ASN A 30 -2.35 -1.74 -11.81
C ASN A 30 -3.38 -2.85 -11.62
N CYS A 31 -3.04 -4.07 -12.03
CA CYS A 31 -3.80 -5.26 -11.66
C CYS A 31 -3.34 -5.71 -10.27
N HIS A 32 -4.26 -5.73 -9.31
CA HIS A 32 -3.99 -6.14 -7.94
C HIS A 32 -4.49 -7.55 -7.70
N LEU A 33 -3.56 -8.46 -7.46
CA LEU A 33 -3.77 -9.88 -7.15
C LEU A 33 -3.44 -10.15 -5.68
N LEU A 34 -4.10 -11.13 -5.08
CA LEU A 34 -3.84 -11.62 -3.73
C LEU A 34 -3.89 -13.14 -3.75
N THR A 35 -2.94 -13.80 -3.09
CA THR A 35 -2.96 -15.26 -2.96
C THR A 35 -4.26 -15.72 -2.32
N TYR A 36 -4.70 -16.92 -2.69
CA TYR A 36 -5.84 -17.60 -2.10
C TYR A 36 -5.36 -18.80 -1.28
N HIS A 37 -5.84 -18.92 -0.06
CA HIS A 37 -5.66 -20.12 0.76
C HIS A 37 -6.97 -20.40 1.53
N PRO A 38 -7.48 -21.64 1.56
CA PRO A 38 -8.76 -21.96 2.19
C PRO A 38 -8.75 -21.64 3.70
N ASP A 39 -7.63 -21.90 4.38
CA ASP A 39 -7.47 -21.61 5.81
C ASP A 39 -7.12 -20.14 6.09
N GLY A 40 -6.91 -19.31 5.03
CA GLY A 40 -6.63 -17.90 5.12
C GLY A 40 -5.25 -17.53 5.62
N CYS A 41 -5.14 -16.38 6.28
CA CYS A 41 -3.88 -15.81 6.75
C CYS A 41 -3.55 -16.28 8.17
N LYS A 42 -2.31 -16.71 8.41
CA LYS A 42 -1.76 -16.96 9.76
C LYS A 42 -1.25 -15.68 10.44
N GLY A 43 -1.23 -14.55 9.72
CA GLY A 43 -0.95 -13.25 10.31
C GLY A 43 -2.11 -12.77 11.17
N ASN A 44 -1.80 -11.98 12.21
CA ASN A 44 -2.81 -11.54 13.18
C ASN A 44 -2.82 -10.01 13.34
N CYS A 45 -2.59 -9.28 12.22
CA CYS A 45 -2.60 -7.83 12.22
C CYS A 45 -3.95 -7.29 12.69
N GLY A 46 -3.95 -6.44 13.74
CA GLY A 46 -5.16 -5.99 14.42
C GLY A 46 -6.13 -5.17 13.55
N PHE A 47 -5.65 -4.59 12.45
CA PHE A 47 -6.43 -3.81 11.48
C PHE A 47 -6.96 -4.64 10.30
N CYS A 48 -6.56 -5.91 10.16
CA CYS A 48 -6.73 -6.65 8.91
C CYS A 48 -7.92 -7.62 8.97
N PRO A 49 -8.88 -7.53 8.03
CA PRO A 49 -10.00 -8.48 7.97
C PRO A 49 -9.57 -9.90 7.57
N GLN A 50 -8.34 -10.08 7.05
CA GLN A 50 -7.76 -11.39 6.75
C GLN A 50 -6.97 -11.98 7.92
N SER A 51 -6.89 -11.28 9.08
CA SER A 51 -6.17 -11.77 10.26
C SER A 51 -6.80 -13.06 10.80
N GLN A 52 -5.97 -13.89 11.43
CA GLN A 52 -6.43 -15.13 12.04
C GLN A 52 -7.57 -14.88 13.05
N HIS A 53 -7.45 -13.83 13.88
CA HIS A 53 -8.49 -13.42 14.83
C HIS A 53 -9.82 -13.12 14.13
N THR A 54 -9.81 -12.26 13.12
CA THR A 54 -11.03 -11.85 12.41
C THR A 54 -11.69 -13.03 11.71
N ARG A 55 -10.91 -13.89 11.05
CA ARG A 55 -11.43 -15.07 10.36
C ARG A 55 -12.05 -16.07 11.31
N HIS A 56 -11.50 -16.22 12.51
CA HIS A 56 -12.08 -17.08 13.55
C HIS A 56 -13.49 -16.59 13.97
N LEU A 57 -13.67 -15.29 14.06
CA LEU A 57 -14.97 -14.68 14.36
C LEU A 57 -16.00 -14.79 13.21
N LEU A 58 -15.52 -15.02 11.99
CA LEU A 58 -16.34 -15.12 10.76
C LEU A 58 -16.65 -16.59 10.38
N THR A 59 -16.19 -17.57 11.16
CA THR A 59 -16.46 -18.99 10.89
C THR A 59 -17.96 -19.23 10.80
N GLY A 60 -18.46 -19.58 9.60
CA GLY A 60 -19.88 -19.86 9.31
C GLY A 60 -20.61 -18.82 8.47
N SER A 61 -19.95 -17.70 8.09
CA SER A 61 -20.51 -16.73 7.15
C SER A 61 -19.62 -16.59 5.91
N ASP A 62 -20.19 -16.76 4.72
CA ASP A 62 -19.47 -16.61 3.44
C ASP A 62 -19.20 -15.13 3.06
N GLU A 63 -19.86 -14.18 3.74
CA GLU A 63 -19.96 -12.81 3.24
C GLU A 63 -18.74 -11.91 3.45
N ASP A 64 -17.89 -12.15 4.48
CA ASP A 64 -16.85 -11.21 4.87
C ASP A 64 -15.41 -11.70 4.62
N GLN A 65 -15.22 -12.90 4.08
CA GLN A 65 -13.89 -13.48 3.90
C GLN A 65 -13.10 -12.87 2.71
N ASP A 66 -13.79 -12.16 1.82
CA ASP A 66 -13.21 -11.66 0.58
C ASP A 66 -12.67 -10.22 0.67
N TYR A 67 -12.71 -9.59 1.82
CA TYR A 67 -12.22 -8.22 1.99
C TYR A 67 -10.73 -8.16 2.34
N LEU A 68 -10.03 -7.18 1.76
CA LEU A 68 -8.75 -6.70 2.23
C LEU A 68 -8.88 -5.18 2.44
N SER A 69 -8.72 -4.70 3.70
CA SER A 69 -9.23 -3.41 4.12
C SER A 69 -10.72 -3.32 3.76
N ARG A 70 -11.19 -2.22 3.20
CA ARG A 70 -12.59 -2.03 2.78
C ARG A 70 -12.91 -2.53 1.36
N VAL A 71 -11.94 -3.07 0.65
CA VAL A 71 -12.09 -3.48 -0.77
C VAL A 71 -12.35 -4.97 -0.87
N LEU A 72 -13.32 -5.35 -1.71
CA LEU A 72 -13.65 -6.74 -2.01
C LEU A 72 -12.61 -7.36 -2.96
N TRP A 73 -12.21 -8.58 -2.67
CA TRP A 73 -11.24 -9.37 -3.43
C TRP A 73 -11.77 -10.78 -3.73
N PRO A 74 -12.74 -10.90 -4.65
CA PRO A 74 -13.30 -12.21 -5.01
C PRO A 74 -12.23 -13.13 -5.60
N ALA A 75 -12.40 -14.43 -5.38
CA ALA A 75 -11.55 -15.47 -5.93
C ALA A 75 -12.00 -15.85 -7.35
N PHE A 76 -11.02 -16.17 -8.20
CA PHE A 76 -11.21 -16.63 -9.58
C PHE A 76 -10.29 -17.81 -9.87
N GLU A 77 -10.67 -18.68 -10.81
CA GLU A 77 -9.80 -19.71 -11.36
C GLU A 77 -8.58 -19.06 -12.01
N PHE A 78 -7.38 -19.43 -11.56
CA PHE A 78 -6.16 -18.74 -11.97
C PHE A 78 -5.85 -18.92 -13.46
N ASP A 79 -6.07 -20.12 -14.01
CA ASP A 79 -5.85 -20.39 -15.43
C ASP A 79 -6.76 -19.55 -16.34
N LYS A 80 -8.00 -19.24 -15.90
CA LYS A 80 -8.87 -18.29 -16.60
C LYS A 80 -8.27 -16.87 -16.61
N VAL A 81 -7.70 -16.45 -15.49
CA VAL A 81 -7.04 -15.13 -15.39
C VAL A 81 -5.81 -15.06 -16.29
N LEU A 82 -5.00 -16.13 -16.33
CA LEU A 82 -3.84 -16.23 -17.23
C LEU A 82 -4.25 -16.13 -18.70
N GLY A 83 -5.30 -16.84 -19.12
CA GLY A 83 -5.84 -16.74 -20.48
C GLY A 83 -6.25 -15.31 -20.87
N ILE A 84 -6.83 -14.53 -19.92
CA ILE A 84 -7.16 -13.13 -20.16
C ILE A 84 -5.88 -12.29 -20.35
N PHE A 85 -4.82 -12.54 -19.58
CA PHE A 85 -3.54 -11.84 -19.76
C PHE A 85 -2.91 -12.17 -21.11
N GLU A 86 -2.93 -13.44 -21.54
CA GLU A 86 -2.40 -13.87 -22.82
C GLU A 86 -3.14 -13.23 -24.01
N GLU A 87 -4.47 -13.17 -23.93
CA GLU A 87 -5.31 -12.63 -25.01
C GLU A 87 -5.30 -11.11 -25.07
N LYS A 88 -5.50 -10.43 -23.91
CA LYS A 88 -5.79 -8.98 -23.88
C LYS A 88 -4.62 -8.13 -23.41
N PHE A 89 -3.72 -8.69 -22.62
CA PHE A 89 -2.63 -7.96 -21.98
C PHE A 89 -1.27 -8.67 -22.11
N PRO A 90 -0.89 -9.16 -23.31
CA PRO A 90 0.34 -9.94 -23.47
C PRO A 90 1.61 -9.10 -23.24
N ALA A 91 1.52 -7.79 -23.45
CA ALA A 91 2.64 -6.86 -23.33
C ALA A 91 2.29 -5.66 -22.47
N PHE A 92 3.35 -5.01 -21.97
CA PHE A 92 3.22 -3.74 -21.27
C PHE A 92 2.74 -2.63 -22.21
N ASN A 93 1.64 -2.00 -21.83
CA ASN A 93 1.10 -0.87 -22.58
C ASN A 93 0.75 0.27 -21.60
N ARG A 94 1.31 1.46 -21.84
CA ARG A 94 1.06 2.67 -21.03
C ARG A 94 -0.28 3.35 -21.30
N THR A 95 -1.12 2.80 -22.17
CA THR A 95 -2.46 3.35 -22.43
C THR A 95 -3.37 3.16 -21.21
N LYS A 96 -4.46 3.93 -21.16
CA LYS A 96 -5.48 3.80 -20.11
C LYS A 96 -6.17 2.41 -20.11
N GLU A 97 -6.16 1.73 -21.23
CA GLU A 97 -6.77 0.41 -21.43
C GLU A 97 -5.89 -0.71 -20.86
N GLY A 98 -4.56 -0.55 -20.89
CA GLY A 98 -3.60 -1.53 -20.37
C GLY A 98 -3.38 -1.43 -18.86
N PHE A 99 -2.69 -2.45 -18.33
CA PHE A 99 -2.13 -2.38 -16.97
C PHE A 99 -0.68 -1.94 -17.02
N GLN A 100 -0.32 -1.03 -16.13
CA GLN A 100 1.06 -0.58 -15.99
C GLN A 100 1.90 -1.57 -15.17
N ARG A 101 1.25 -2.38 -14.33
CA ARG A 101 1.89 -3.31 -13.41
C ARG A 101 0.91 -4.36 -12.93
N ILE A 102 1.41 -5.56 -12.65
CA ILE A 102 0.72 -6.56 -11.82
C ILE A 102 1.33 -6.45 -10.42
N CYS A 103 0.49 -6.20 -9.42
CA CYS A 103 0.88 -6.16 -8.02
C CYS A 103 0.32 -7.40 -7.32
N ILE A 104 1.19 -8.32 -6.91
CA ILE A 104 0.81 -9.54 -6.21
C ILE A 104 1.01 -9.30 -4.72
N GLN A 105 -0.04 -9.47 -3.93
CA GLN A 105 0.00 -9.47 -2.49
C GLN A 105 -0.13 -10.92 -1.98
N SER A 106 0.45 -11.23 -0.83
CA SER A 106 0.33 -12.56 -0.24
C SER A 106 -0.29 -12.51 1.15
N LEU A 107 -1.16 -13.46 1.42
CA LEU A 107 -1.48 -13.89 2.77
C LEU A 107 -0.25 -14.62 3.35
N ASN A 108 -0.17 -14.70 4.68
CA ASN A 108 0.84 -15.50 5.37
C ASN A 108 0.25 -16.89 5.65
N TYR A 109 0.81 -17.92 5.06
CA TYR A 109 0.49 -19.33 5.29
C TYR A 109 1.71 -20.21 4.91
N GLU A 110 1.73 -21.48 5.28
CA GLU A 110 2.93 -22.32 5.21
C GLU A 110 3.53 -22.42 3.79
N SER A 111 2.69 -22.55 2.77
CA SER A 111 3.14 -22.72 1.37
C SER A 111 3.16 -21.43 0.56
N PHE A 112 3.06 -20.23 1.18
CA PHE A 112 2.89 -18.99 0.42
C PHE A 112 4.06 -18.70 -0.54
N GLU A 113 5.30 -19.08 -0.16
CA GLU A 113 6.46 -18.90 -1.03
C GLU A 113 6.36 -19.74 -2.29
N GLN A 114 5.97 -21.03 -2.16
CA GLN A 114 5.77 -21.92 -3.29
C GLN A 114 4.64 -21.42 -4.21
N ASP A 115 3.57 -20.88 -3.63
CA ASP A 115 2.47 -20.32 -4.41
C ASP A 115 2.88 -19.05 -5.14
N ILE A 116 3.66 -18.17 -4.52
CA ILE A 116 4.25 -16.99 -5.19
C ILE A 116 5.17 -17.42 -6.33
N ASP A 117 6.04 -18.43 -6.12
CA ASP A 117 6.90 -18.99 -7.18
C ASP A 117 6.05 -19.44 -8.39
N ASN A 118 5.01 -20.23 -8.15
CA ASN A 118 4.12 -20.74 -9.19
C ASN A 118 3.36 -19.61 -9.92
N ILE A 119 2.82 -18.66 -9.16
CA ILE A 119 2.12 -17.49 -9.73
C ILE A 119 3.07 -16.70 -10.63
N LEU A 120 4.28 -16.41 -10.17
CA LEU A 120 5.28 -15.67 -10.94
C LEU A 120 5.67 -16.40 -12.22
N MET A 121 5.98 -17.70 -12.14
CA MET A 121 6.35 -18.51 -13.31
C MET A 121 5.23 -18.58 -14.35
N LYS A 122 3.97 -18.76 -13.94
CA LYS A 122 2.81 -18.79 -14.82
C LYS A 122 2.57 -17.41 -15.45
N LEU A 123 2.56 -16.32 -14.66
CA LEU A 123 2.36 -14.96 -15.17
C LEU A 123 3.45 -14.54 -16.17
N ARG A 124 4.72 -14.92 -15.94
CA ARG A 124 5.81 -14.60 -16.88
C ARG A 124 5.68 -15.28 -18.24
N LYS A 125 4.99 -16.41 -18.31
CA LYS A 125 4.62 -17.05 -19.59
C LYS A 125 3.50 -16.30 -20.29
N SER A 126 2.51 -15.83 -19.53
CA SER A 126 1.28 -15.24 -20.05
C SER A 126 1.38 -13.75 -20.40
N THR A 127 2.32 -12.99 -19.78
CA THR A 127 2.41 -11.54 -20.01
C THR A 127 3.81 -10.98 -19.75
N LYS A 128 4.12 -9.84 -20.39
CA LYS A 128 5.36 -9.04 -20.18
C LYS A 128 5.12 -7.81 -19.31
N ILE A 129 3.95 -7.67 -18.70
CA ILE A 129 3.68 -6.56 -17.78
C ILE A 129 4.65 -6.63 -16.58
N PRO A 130 5.24 -5.51 -16.12
CA PRO A 130 6.07 -5.47 -14.93
C PRO A 130 5.35 -6.02 -13.70
N ILE A 131 6.04 -6.81 -12.88
CA ILE A 131 5.48 -7.39 -11.66
C ILE A 131 6.11 -6.75 -10.42
N SER A 132 5.28 -6.44 -9.43
CA SER A 132 5.69 -6.15 -8.06
C SER A 132 5.04 -7.14 -7.09
N ILE A 133 5.75 -7.47 -6.03
CA ILE A 133 5.23 -8.35 -4.96
C ILE A 133 5.22 -7.61 -3.63
N ALA A 134 4.21 -7.85 -2.80
CA ALA A 134 4.09 -7.36 -1.43
C ALA A 134 3.75 -8.59 -0.55
N ILE A 135 4.74 -9.09 0.16
CA ILE A 135 4.71 -10.43 0.75
C ILE A 135 5.16 -10.40 2.22
N PRO A 136 4.80 -11.43 3.01
CA PRO A 136 5.37 -11.65 4.34
C PRO A 136 6.91 -11.80 4.29
N PRO A 137 7.61 -11.75 5.44
CA PRO A 137 9.04 -12.05 5.52
C PRO A 137 9.39 -13.39 4.87
N ILE A 138 10.52 -13.43 4.19
CA ILE A 138 11.07 -14.58 3.46
C ILE A 138 12.57 -14.73 3.75
N SER A 139 13.15 -15.86 3.41
CA SER A 139 14.60 -16.04 3.47
C SER A 139 15.32 -15.10 2.48
N GLU A 140 16.54 -14.67 2.82
CA GLU A 140 17.34 -13.77 1.96
C GLU A 140 17.64 -14.37 0.57
N ILE A 141 17.79 -15.69 0.49
CA ILE A 141 18.01 -16.41 -0.78
C ILE A 141 16.83 -16.19 -1.74
N LYS A 142 15.60 -16.11 -1.22
CA LYS A 142 14.41 -15.88 -2.01
C LYS A 142 14.35 -14.47 -2.61
N ILE A 143 14.99 -13.48 -2.01
CA ILE A 143 15.05 -12.12 -2.53
C ILE A 143 15.74 -12.12 -3.90
N GLN A 144 16.93 -12.76 -4.00
CA GLN A 144 17.64 -12.89 -5.28
C GLN A 144 16.84 -13.73 -6.29
N PHE A 145 16.26 -14.84 -5.85
CA PHE A 145 15.43 -15.70 -6.70
C PHE A 145 14.27 -14.94 -7.35
N TYR A 146 13.54 -14.10 -6.61
CA TYR A 146 12.46 -13.29 -7.19
C TYR A 146 12.98 -12.22 -8.16
N LYS A 147 14.16 -11.63 -7.88
CA LYS A 147 14.80 -10.72 -8.84
C LYS A 147 15.10 -11.45 -10.16
N ASP A 148 15.64 -12.66 -10.09
CA ASP A 148 15.99 -13.49 -11.26
C ASP A 148 14.76 -13.95 -12.03
N LEU A 149 13.64 -14.20 -11.35
CA LEU A 149 12.34 -14.44 -11.97
C LEU A 149 11.72 -13.19 -12.63
N GLY A 150 12.42 -12.04 -12.58
CA GLY A 150 12.01 -10.82 -13.24
C GLY A 150 10.98 -10.01 -12.43
N VAL A 151 10.87 -10.21 -11.12
CA VAL A 151 10.15 -9.27 -10.25
C VAL A 151 10.89 -7.93 -10.31
N GLU A 152 10.18 -6.85 -10.61
CA GLU A 152 10.78 -5.53 -10.71
C GLU A 152 10.87 -4.84 -9.35
N ARG A 153 9.86 -5.02 -8.49
CA ARG A 153 9.75 -4.37 -7.18
C ARG A 153 9.30 -5.33 -6.11
N ILE A 154 9.86 -5.17 -4.91
CA ILE A 154 9.50 -5.95 -3.72
C ILE A 154 9.06 -5.03 -2.59
N CYS A 155 8.12 -5.49 -1.78
CA CYS A 155 7.58 -4.78 -0.62
C CYS A 155 7.48 -5.71 0.58
N PHE A 156 8.02 -5.25 1.71
CA PHE A 156 7.75 -5.79 3.04
C PHE A 156 7.07 -4.70 3.85
N ALA A 157 5.78 -4.88 4.15
CA ALA A 157 4.97 -3.87 4.79
C ALA A 157 5.25 -3.78 6.30
N LEU A 158 5.75 -2.64 6.76
CA LEU A 158 5.87 -2.35 8.20
C LEU A 158 4.53 -1.96 8.80
N ASP A 159 3.72 -1.20 8.06
CA ASP A 159 2.39 -0.72 8.43
C ASP A 159 2.35 0.25 9.63
N ALA A 160 3.39 0.32 10.45
CA ALA A 160 3.53 1.18 11.63
C ALA A 160 4.75 2.11 11.49
N ALA A 161 4.74 3.25 12.19
CA ALA A 161 5.81 4.24 12.15
C ALA A 161 6.96 3.92 13.12
N THR A 162 6.69 3.21 14.23
CA THR A 162 7.66 2.89 15.27
C THR A 162 7.66 1.40 15.60
N PRO A 163 8.77 0.87 16.18
CA PRO A 163 8.83 -0.52 16.64
C PRO A 163 7.74 -0.86 17.66
N GLU A 164 7.44 0.06 18.59
CA GLU A 164 6.42 -0.09 19.63
C GLU A 164 5.04 -0.23 19.01
N LEU A 165 4.70 0.67 18.07
CA LEU A 165 3.44 0.62 17.38
C LEU A 165 3.34 -0.63 16.49
N PHE A 166 4.42 -1.03 15.82
CA PHE A 166 4.47 -2.27 15.06
C PHE A 166 4.16 -3.49 15.93
N LYS A 167 4.78 -3.56 17.12
CA LYS A 167 4.54 -4.61 18.08
C LYS A 167 3.06 -4.70 18.47
N PHE A 168 2.42 -3.54 18.71
CA PHE A 168 1.01 -3.43 19.05
C PHE A 168 0.07 -3.81 17.91
N VAL A 169 0.34 -3.37 16.65
CA VAL A 169 -0.63 -3.51 15.55
C VAL A 169 -0.49 -4.79 14.74
N LYS A 170 0.72 -5.40 14.69
CA LYS A 170 0.96 -6.63 13.91
C LYS A 170 2.01 -7.58 14.49
N GLY A 171 2.71 -7.18 15.55
CA GLY A 171 3.72 -7.98 16.24
C GLY A 171 3.14 -8.79 17.40
N SER A 172 3.96 -9.01 18.43
CA SER A 172 3.66 -9.92 19.54
C SER A 172 2.44 -9.52 20.37
N ASP A 173 2.14 -8.20 20.50
CA ASP A 173 1.03 -7.74 21.34
C ASP A 173 -0.35 -8.05 20.74
N CYS A 174 -0.42 -8.27 19.43
CA CYS A 174 -1.60 -8.79 18.76
C CYS A 174 -1.48 -10.30 18.42
N GLU A 175 -0.54 -11.01 19.04
CA GLU A 175 -0.24 -12.43 18.74
C GLU A 175 0.15 -12.64 17.26
N GLY A 176 0.74 -11.63 16.64
CA GLY A 176 1.24 -11.68 15.28
C GLY A 176 2.63 -12.33 15.20
N PRO A 177 2.95 -12.98 14.06
CA PRO A 177 4.23 -13.67 13.90
C PRO A 177 5.37 -12.77 13.46
N TYR A 178 5.16 -11.45 13.36
CA TYR A 178 6.09 -10.54 12.72
C TYR A 178 6.99 -9.80 13.69
N SER A 179 8.24 -9.55 13.26
CA SER A 179 9.25 -8.76 13.96
C SER A 179 9.62 -7.52 13.16
N TRP A 180 9.74 -6.36 13.82
CA TRP A 180 10.23 -5.12 13.22
C TRP A 180 11.64 -5.29 12.67
N ASP A 181 12.56 -5.84 13.46
CA ASP A 181 13.97 -5.98 13.08
C ASP A 181 14.14 -6.90 11.87
N GLU A 182 13.36 -7.97 11.78
CA GLU A 182 13.32 -8.84 10.60
C GLU A 182 12.88 -8.10 9.35
N HIS A 183 11.81 -7.30 9.44
CA HIS A 183 11.35 -6.49 8.30
C HIS A 183 12.40 -5.48 7.85
N ILE A 184 13.06 -4.79 8.80
CA ILE A 184 14.12 -3.83 8.49
C ILE A 184 15.32 -4.53 7.84
N ALA A 185 15.73 -5.69 8.34
CA ALA A 185 16.81 -6.48 7.75
C ALA A 185 16.49 -6.90 6.30
N LEU A 186 15.26 -7.38 6.07
CA LEU A 186 14.80 -7.76 4.72
C LEU A 186 14.70 -6.56 3.78
N LEU A 187 14.25 -5.40 4.25
CA LEU A 187 14.22 -4.17 3.46
C LEU A 187 15.64 -3.76 3.04
N LYS A 188 16.60 -3.76 3.98
CA LYS A 188 18.03 -3.48 3.69
C LYS A 188 18.59 -4.45 2.67
N LYS A 189 18.40 -5.75 2.89
CA LYS A 189 18.86 -6.80 1.96
C LYS A 189 18.23 -6.67 0.58
N SER A 190 16.96 -6.35 0.53
CA SER A 190 16.25 -6.13 -0.73
C SER A 190 16.78 -4.92 -1.49
N VAL A 191 17.20 -3.85 -0.81
CA VAL A 191 17.82 -2.69 -1.49
C VAL A 191 19.17 -3.06 -2.11
N GLU A 192 19.95 -3.94 -1.49
CA GLU A 192 21.20 -4.46 -2.07
C GLU A 192 20.93 -5.21 -3.38
N VAL A 193 19.86 -6.00 -3.44
CA VAL A 193 19.53 -6.86 -4.58
C VAL A 193 18.75 -6.13 -5.67
N PHE A 194 17.70 -5.40 -5.29
CA PHE A 194 16.79 -4.74 -6.24
C PHE A 194 17.25 -3.33 -6.63
N GLY A 195 18.03 -2.68 -5.78
CA GLY A 195 18.43 -1.29 -5.90
C GLY A 195 17.50 -0.33 -5.14
N ARG A 196 18.04 0.86 -4.88
CA ARG A 196 17.29 1.97 -4.24
C ARG A 196 16.04 2.31 -5.06
N GLU A 197 14.95 2.67 -4.36
CA GLU A 197 13.64 3.03 -4.95
C GLU A 197 12.87 1.86 -5.61
N TYR A 198 13.45 0.66 -5.72
CA TYR A 198 12.75 -0.55 -6.19
C TYR A 198 12.20 -1.40 -5.04
N VAL A 199 12.58 -1.09 -3.83
CA VAL A 199 12.05 -1.66 -2.59
C VAL A 199 11.05 -0.69 -1.98
N SER A 200 9.97 -1.20 -1.40
CA SER A 200 8.96 -0.37 -0.75
C SER A 200 8.47 -0.97 0.56
N THR A 201 7.89 -0.11 1.38
CA THR A 201 7.12 -0.48 2.56
C THR A 201 5.79 0.27 2.57
N HIS A 202 4.85 -0.17 3.38
CA HIS A 202 3.60 0.53 3.64
C HIS A 202 3.64 1.17 5.03
N LEU A 203 2.99 2.32 5.16
CA LEU A 203 2.69 2.97 6.43
C LEU A 203 1.19 3.28 6.47
N ILE A 204 0.50 2.76 7.48
CA ILE A 204 -0.90 3.04 7.73
C ILE A 204 -0.96 4.13 8.81
N ILE A 205 -1.53 5.28 8.45
CA ILE A 205 -1.68 6.44 9.34
C ILE A 205 -3.02 6.36 10.06
N GLY A 206 -3.03 6.61 11.35
CA GLY A 206 -4.20 6.57 12.24
C GLY A 206 -4.22 5.35 13.16
N LEU A 207 -3.07 4.72 13.38
CA LEU A 207 -2.92 3.58 14.30
C LEU A 207 -2.43 4.00 15.70
N GLY A 208 -2.06 5.28 15.88
CA GLY A 208 -1.60 5.82 17.17
C GLY A 208 -0.30 6.64 17.11
N GLU A 209 0.31 6.73 15.93
CA GLU A 209 1.54 7.51 15.69
C GLU A 209 1.27 9.02 15.67
N THR A 210 2.30 9.80 15.97
CA THR A 210 2.34 11.26 15.80
C THR A 210 2.79 11.65 14.40
N GLU A 211 2.55 12.92 13.99
CA GLU A 211 3.03 13.45 12.71
C GLU A 211 4.56 13.45 12.64
N GLY A 212 5.24 13.68 13.77
CA GLY A 212 6.69 13.59 13.89
C GLY A 212 7.20 12.19 13.60
N GLU A 213 6.64 11.16 14.26
CA GLU A 213 7.01 9.75 14.04
C GLU A 213 6.76 9.31 12.58
N ILE A 214 5.68 9.80 11.94
CA ILE A 214 5.41 9.53 10.52
C ILE A 214 6.53 10.08 9.64
N LEU A 215 6.92 11.36 9.83
CA LEU A 215 7.92 12.00 8.97
C LEU A 215 9.34 11.50 9.27
N GLU A 216 9.67 11.18 10.50
CA GLU A 216 10.92 10.51 10.87
C GLU A 216 11.03 9.12 10.22
N PHE A 217 9.95 8.32 10.28
CA PHE A 217 9.88 7.04 9.58
C PHE A 217 10.09 7.21 8.08
N VAL A 218 9.43 8.19 7.45
CA VAL A 218 9.59 8.47 6.01
C VAL A 218 11.03 8.83 5.68
N GLN A 219 11.69 9.66 6.49
CA GLN A 219 13.10 10.01 6.33
C GLN A 219 13.99 8.76 6.42
N ASN A 220 13.82 7.95 7.47
CA ASN A 220 14.60 6.74 7.68
C ASN A 220 14.46 5.75 6.50
N MET A 221 13.25 5.54 5.99
CA MET A 221 13.01 4.70 4.82
C MET A 221 13.65 5.29 3.56
N LYS A 222 13.57 6.59 3.37
CA LYS A 222 14.23 7.31 2.26
C LYS A 222 15.74 7.14 2.29
N ASP A 223 16.35 7.25 3.45
CA ASP A 223 17.80 7.10 3.62
C ASP A 223 18.25 5.67 3.35
N LEU A 224 17.46 4.69 3.72
CA LEU A 224 17.68 3.29 3.33
C LEU A 224 17.51 3.05 1.82
N GLY A 225 16.81 3.93 1.09
CA GLY A 225 16.47 3.74 -0.33
C GLY A 225 15.17 2.98 -0.55
N VAL A 226 14.32 2.94 0.47
CA VAL A 226 13.02 2.30 0.49
C VAL A 226 11.92 3.35 0.24
N ARG A 227 10.99 3.06 -0.66
CA ARG A 227 9.81 3.91 -0.89
C ARG A 227 8.72 3.62 0.12
N THR A 228 8.15 4.65 0.70
CA THR A 228 7.00 4.52 1.61
C THR A 228 5.70 4.80 0.88
N GLY A 229 4.75 3.87 0.93
CA GLY A 229 3.36 4.09 0.51
C GLY A 229 2.50 4.44 1.71
N LEU A 230 1.78 5.58 1.67
CA LEU A 230 0.90 6.02 2.75
C LEU A 230 -0.53 5.51 2.55
N PHE A 231 -1.10 4.94 3.59
CA PHE A 231 -2.50 4.51 3.66
C PHE A 231 -3.17 5.14 4.88
N ALA A 232 -4.40 5.64 4.72
CA ALA A 232 -5.19 6.00 5.87
C ALA A 232 -5.82 4.75 6.47
N PHE A 233 -5.75 4.59 7.77
CA PHE A 233 -6.46 3.54 8.49
C PHE A 233 -7.96 3.62 8.20
N PHE A 234 -8.55 2.46 8.00
CA PHE A 234 -10.00 2.30 7.85
C PHE A 234 -10.48 1.21 8.81
N PRO A 235 -11.36 1.53 9.77
CA PRO A 235 -11.90 0.54 10.69
C PRO A 235 -12.77 -0.47 9.95
N VAL A 236 -12.45 -1.74 10.10
CA VAL A 236 -13.21 -2.84 9.51
C VAL A 236 -13.88 -3.62 10.64
N GLN A 237 -15.15 -3.96 10.47
CA GLN A 237 -15.91 -4.72 11.45
C GLN A 237 -15.21 -6.06 11.76
N LYS A 238 -15.37 -6.51 13.01
CA LYS A 238 -14.79 -7.75 13.54
C LYS A 238 -13.24 -7.80 13.59
N THR A 239 -12.56 -6.73 13.16
CA THR A 239 -11.12 -6.58 13.43
C THR A 239 -10.89 -6.10 14.86
N ARG A 240 -9.68 -6.31 15.42
CA ARG A 240 -9.34 -5.79 16.76
C ARG A 240 -9.47 -4.27 16.85
N PHE A 241 -9.36 -3.57 15.70
CA PHE A 241 -9.39 -2.11 15.61
C PHE A 241 -10.67 -1.56 15.00
N GLU A 242 -11.77 -2.32 15.02
CA GLU A 242 -13.07 -1.87 14.49
C GLU A 242 -13.60 -0.60 15.15
N SER A 243 -13.28 -0.36 16.43
CA SER A 243 -13.69 0.81 17.22
C SER A 243 -12.70 1.99 17.14
N HIS A 244 -11.55 1.84 16.45
CA HIS A 244 -10.59 2.93 16.30
C HIS A 244 -11.10 3.95 15.28
N ASN A 245 -10.82 5.20 15.55
CA ASN A 245 -11.16 6.28 14.63
C ASN A 245 -10.25 6.29 13.40
N ARG A 246 -10.78 6.78 12.29
CA ARG A 246 -9.95 7.14 11.12
C ARG A 246 -9.02 8.31 11.49
N PRO A 247 -7.86 8.45 10.83
CA PRO A 247 -6.98 9.58 11.07
C PRO A 247 -7.68 10.90 10.76
N ASN A 248 -7.30 11.96 11.46
CA ASN A 248 -7.70 13.31 11.08
C ASN A 248 -7.22 13.60 9.65
N LEU A 249 -8.09 14.16 8.81
CA LEU A 249 -7.76 14.39 7.41
C LEU A 249 -6.64 15.43 7.24
N ILE A 250 -6.62 16.50 8.04
CA ILE A 250 -5.58 17.52 7.99
C ILE A 250 -4.23 16.91 8.37
N SER A 251 -4.20 16.09 9.43
CA SER A 251 -2.99 15.36 9.84
C SER A 251 -2.48 14.44 8.70
N PHE A 252 -3.39 13.74 8.03
CA PHE A 252 -3.03 12.93 6.86
C PHE A 252 -2.49 13.78 5.71
N ARG A 253 -3.09 14.97 5.43
CA ARG A 253 -2.59 15.93 4.43
C ARG A 253 -1.20 16.46 4.78
N LYS A 254 -0.97 16.78 6.05
CA LYS A 254 0.37 17.17 6.54
C LYS A 254 1.39 16.07 6.27
N SER A 255 1.04 14.82 6.57
CA SER A 255 1.92 13.67 6.33
C SER A 255 2.19 13.46 4.83
N GLN A 256 1.18 13.64 3.96
CA GLN A 256 1.34 13.57 2.50
C GLN A 256 2.30 14.65 1.98
N LEU A 257 2.12 15.90 2.41
CA LEU A 257 2.97 17.02 2.02
C LEU A 257 4.40 16.83 2.55
N GLY A 258 4.55 16.52 3.85
CA GLY A 258 5.84 16.28 4.47
C GLY A 258 6.63 15.16 3.80
N LYS A 259 5.96 14.03 3.53
CA LYS A 259 6.55 12.94 2.75
C LYS A 259 7.03 13.39 1.37
N PHE A 260 6.23 14.18 0.65
CA PHE A 260 6.61 14.67 -0.67
C PHE A 260 7.86 15.56 -0.59
N LEU A 261 7.95 16.44 0.39
CA LEU A 261 9.12 17.30 0.62
C LEU A 261 10.39 16.49 0.89
N ILE A 262 10.30 15.45 1.71
CA ILE A 262 11.38 14.51 2.00
C ILE A 262 11.74 13.68 0.74
N ASP A 263 10.77 13.11 0.04
CA ASP A 263 10.98 12.26 -1.13
C ASP A 263 11.71 12.99 -2.27
N THR A 264 11.46 14.27 -2.45
CA THR A 264 12.12 15.10 -3.46
C THR A 264 13.58 15.44 -3.13
N LYS A 265 14.08 15.04 -1.93
CA LYS A 265 15.41 15.34 -1.39
C LYS A 265 15.71 16.83 -1.23
N LYS A 266 14.68 17.67 -1.23
CA LYS A 266 14.82 19.11 -1.04
C LYS A 266 14.90 19.45 0.45
N TRP A 267 14.16 18.67 1.27
CA TRP A 267 14.01 18.88 2.71
C TRP A 267 14.25 17.59 3.47
N LYS A 268 14.68 17.71 4.73
CA LYS A 268 14.90 16.61 5.66
C LYS A 268 13.99 16.73 6.85
N PHE A 269 13.85 15.66 7.63
CA PHE A 269 13.04 15.65 8.85
C PHE A 269 13.37 16.81 9.80
N GLU A 270 14.66 17.15 9.94
CA GLU A 270 15.13 18.22 10.83
C GLU A 270 14.70 19.63 10.40
N ASP A 271 14.22 19.81 9.17
CA ASP A 271 13.76 21.10 8.66
C ASP A 271 12.31 21.42 9.07
N PHE A 272 11.57 20.44 9.61
CA PHE A 272 10.18 20.58 10.05
C PHE A 272 10.13 20.98 11.54
N GLN A 273 9.10 21.74 11.95
CA GLN A 273 8.90 22.09 13.34
C GLN A 273 7.71 21.34 13.94
N PHE A 274 7.92 20.75 15.10
CA PHE A 274 6.91 20.01 15.85
C PHE A 274 6.75 20.59 17.25
N ASN A 275 5.57 20.43 17.83
CA ASN A 275 5.36 20.70 19.26
C ASN A 275 5.77 19.49 20.12
N ASP A 276 5.70 19.65 21.45
CA ASP A 276 6.05 18.59 22.42
C ASP A 276 5.19 17.32 22.32
N LYS A 277 4.08 17.36 21.58
CA LYS A 277 3.21 16.22 21.32
C LYS A 277 3.52 15.54 19.99
N GLY A 278 4.54 15.99 19.26
CA GLY A 278 4.89 15.48 17.94
C GLY A 278 3.94 15.91 16.81
N GLU A 279 3.10 16.93 17.04
CA GLU A 279 2.23 17.51 16.01
C GLU A 279 3.00 18.55 15.20
N LEU A 280 2.94 18.46 13.88
CA LEU A 280 3.60 19.39 12.97
C LEU A 280 2.99 20.79 13.11
N GLN A 281 3.85 21.77 13.37
CA GLN A 281 3.52 23.17 13.52
C GLN A 281 3.92 23.99 12.29
N GLU A 282 5.06 23.69 11.66
CA GLU A 282 5.52 24.45 10.49
C GLU A 282 6.26 23.55 9.49
N PHE A 283 5.88 23.71 8.22
CA PHE A 283 6.63 23.19 7.08
C PHE A 283 7.80 24.09 6.71
N PRO A 284 8.89 23.54 6.17
CA PRO A 284 10.05 24.34 5.73
C PRO A 284 9.82 25.17 4.45
N ILE A 285 8.58 25.33 3.98
CA ILE A 285 8.18 26.02 2.76
C ILE A 285 7.23 27.19 3.06
N ASP A 286 7.18 28.15 2.17
CA ASP A 286 6.21 29.25 2.18
C ASP A 286 4.90 28.91 1.45
N ILE A 287 3.93 29.83 1.48
CA ILE A 287 2.63 29.67 0.84
C ILE A 287 2.71 29.63 -0.70
N ILE A 288 3.72 30.25 -1.30
CA ILE A 288 3.90 30.27 -2.76
C ILE A 288 4.35 28.90 -3.23
N GLU A 289 5.32 28.29 -2.52
CA GLU A 289 5.75 26.93 -2.84
C GLU A 289 4.65 25.91 -2.53
N LEU A 290 3.86 26.08 -1.46
CA LEU A 290 2.68 25.25 -1.20
C LEU A 290 1.71 25.27 -2.38
N GLN A 291 1.38 26.44 -2.94
CA GLN A 291 0.49 26.56 -4.09
C GLN A 291 1.03 25.82 -5.31
N ARG A 292 2.34 25.93 -5.59
CA ARG A 292 3.01 25.21 -6.69
C ARG A 292 2.92 23.69 -6.49
N ILE A 293 3.15 23.21 -5.26
CA ILE A 293 3.08 21.80 -4.92
C ILE A 293 1.65 21.28 -5.05
N ILE A 294 0.65 22.02 -4.60
CA ILE A 294 -0.76 21.64 -4.76
C ILE A 294 -1.14 21.56 -6.24
N ALA A 295 -0.68 22.51 -7.05
CA ALA A 295 -0.99 22.54 -8.49
C ALA A 295 -0.47 21.30 -9.25
N ILE A 296 0.64 20.69 -8.85
CA ILE A 296 1.13 19.46 -9.45
C ILE A 296 0.34 18.22 -9.02
N SER A 297 -0.49 18.29 -7.97
CA SER A 297 -1.37 17.21 -7.46
C SER A 297 -0.65 16.03 -6.78
N VAL A 298 0.54 15.69 -7.21
CA VAL A 298 1.30 14.46 -6.87
C VAL A 298 1.32 14.09 -5.38
N PRO A 299 1.52 15.02 -4.42
CA PRO A 299 1.57 14.65 -3.01
C PRO A 299 0.27 14.00 -2.49
N PHE A 300 -0.86 14.41 -3.04
CA PHE A 300 -2.21 14.04 -2.58
C PHE A 300 -2.81 12.85 -3.35
N GLU A 301 -2.14 12.41 -4.41
CA GLU A 301 -2.49 11.20 -5.14
C GLU A 301 -2.03 9.94 -4.38
N THR A 302 -2.45 8.77 -4.85
CA THR A 302 -2.00 7.50 -4.27
C THR A 302 -0.48 7.39 -4.32
N SER A 303 0.16 7.21 -3.18
CA SER A 303 1.60 6.98 -3.07
C SER A 303 1.93 5.49 -3.21
N GLY A 304 3.18 5.17 -3.56
CA GLY A 304 3.67 3.80 -3.72
C GLY A 304 4.45 3.59 -5.01
N CYS A 305 4.21 2.51 -5.73
CA CYS A 305 4.85 2.24 -7.01
C CYS A 305 4.51 3.32 -8.04
N PRO A 306 5.45 3.75 -8.90
CA PRO A 306 5.18 4.73 -9.94
C PRO A 306 3.98 4.36 -10.80
N GLY A 307 3.06 5.31 -10.99
CA GLY A 307 1.84 5.15 -11.79
C GLY A 307 0.70 4.37 -11.11
N CYS A 308 0.86 3.89 -9.90
CA CYS A 308 -0.21 3.22 -9.16
C CYS A 308 -1.23 4.25 -8.64
N ASN A 309 -2.50 4.10 -9.03
CA ASN A 309 -3.58 4.94 -8.53
C ASN A 309 -4.46 4.27 -7.46
N ARG A 310 -4.41 2.97 -7.31
CA ARG A 310 -5.09 2.13 -6.29
C ARG A 310 -6.45 2.74 -5.82
N PRO A 311 -7.46 2.81 -6.69
CA PRO A 311 -8.67 3.58 -6.43
C PRO A 311 -9.44 3.10 -5.21
N TYR A 312 -9.88 4.05 -4.38
CA TYR A 312 -10.84 3.85 -3.28
C TYR A 312 -10.44 2.82 -2.21
N TYR A 313 -9.14 2.65 -2.00
CA TYR A 313 -8.64 1.70 -1.00
C TYR A 313 -8.86 2.17 0.44
N THR A 314 -8.75 3.49 0.65
CA THR A 314 -8.85 4.14 1.97
C THR A 314 -10.09 5.04 2.14
N SER A 315 -10.82 5.28 1.06
CA SER A 315 -12.04 6.09 1.05
C SER A 315 -13.04 5.54 0.04
N SER A 316 -14.35 5.72 0.26
CA SER A 316 -15.34 5.43 -0.78
C SER A 316 -15.39 6.57 -1.81
N PRO A 317 -15.93 6.33 -3.04
CA PRO A 317 -16.06 7.40 -4.04
C PRO A 317 -16.92 8.60 -3.58
N ARG A 318 -17.78 8.40 -2.59
CA ARG A 318 -18.72 9.43 -2.07
C ARG A 318 -18.17 10.19 -0.87
N GLU A 319 -17.05 9.76 -0.32
CA GLU A 319 -16.37 10.39 0.81
C GLU A 319 -15.25 11.30 0.32
N GLU A 320 -14.79 12.14 1.24
CA GLU A 320 -13.54 12.86 1.02
C GLU A 320 -12.36 11.90 0.94
N GLN A 321 -11.55 12.09 -0.10
CA GLN A 321 -10.46 11.18 -0.40
C GLN A 321 -9.23 11.48 0.46
N TYR A 322 -8.70 10.49 1.15
CA TYR A 322 -7.36 10.56 1.75
C TYR A 322 -6.28 10.51 0.67
N ASN A 323 -6.38 9.56 -0.26
CA ASN A 323 -5.53 9.49 -1.43
C ASN A 323 -6.39 9.60 -2.69
N TYR A 324 -6.11 10.56 -3.53
CA TYR A 324 -6.85 10.72 -4.78
C TYR A 324 -6.36 9.72 -5.83
N PRO A 325 -7.24 8.96 -6.49
CA PRO A 325 -6.84 8.02 -7.54
C PRO A 325 -6.59 8.70 -8.90
N ARG A 326 -6.59 10.02 -8.94
CA ARG A 326 -6.46 10.90 -10.08
C ARG A 326 -5.89 12.25 -9.66
N LYS A 327 -5.58 13.09 -10.63
CA LYS A 327 -5.27 14.49 -10.34
C LYS A 327 -6.42 15.17 -9.59
N ILE A 328 -6.07 16.00 -8.62
CA ILE A 328 -7.04 16.77 -7.85
C ILE A 328 -7.64 17.89 -8.71
N THR A 329 -8.94 18.13 -8.52
CA THR A 329 -9.68 19.22 -9.18
C THR A 329 -9.34 20.57 -8.57
N VAL A 330 -9.71 21.66 -9.25
CA VAL A 330 -9.50 23.03 -8.73
C VAL A 330 -10.17 23.25 -7.38
N SER A 331 -11.37 22.69 -7.16
CA SER A 331 -12.05 22.78 -5.87
C SER A 331 -11.33 22.01 -4.75
N GLU A 332 -10.77 20.85 -5.08
CA GLU A 332 -9.95 20.06 -4.14
C GLU A 332 -8.62 20.76 -3.84
N GLN A 333 -7.99 21.40 -4.84
CA GLN A 333 -6.80 22.24 -4.64
C GLN A 333 -7.06 23.38 -3.65
N LYS A 334 -8.18 24.10 -3.82
CA LYS A 334 -8.57 25.19 -2.94
C LYS A 334 -8.76 24.68 -1.49
N LYS A 335 -9.45 23.57 -1.33
CA LYS A 335 -9.68 22.97 -0.01
C LYS A 335 -8.37 22.56 0.67
N ILE A 336 -7.49 21.86 -0.04
CA ILE A 336 -6.19 21.45 0.49
C ILE A 336 -5.34 22.69 0.87
N TYR A 337 -5.41 23.75 0.10
CA TYR A 337 -4.73 25.00 0.45
C TYR A 337 -5.28 25.59 1.74
N GLU A 338 -6.60 25.65 1.91
CA GLU A 338 -7.26 26.13 3.14
C GLU A 338 -6.88 25.28 4.37
N GLU A 339 -6.67 23.98 4.18
CA GLU A 339 -6.26 23.04 5.24
C GLU A 339 -4.79 23.21 5.64
N LEU A 340 -3.88 23.56 4.71
CA LEU A 340 -2.43 23.48 4.95
C LEU A 340 -1.70 24.83 5.05
N HIS A 341 -2.25 25.94 4.50
CA HIS A 341 -1.52 27.22 4.39
C HIS A 341 -1.06 27.77 5.74
N GLN A 342 -1.82 27.52 6.81
CA GLN A 342 -1.49 27.99 8.15
C GLN A 342 -0.23 27.35 8.76
N TYR A 343 0.22 26.22 8.20
CA TYR A 343 1.42 25.50 8.63
C TYR A 343 2.65 25.83 7.76
N CYS A 344 2.57 26.82 6.89
CA CYS A 344 3.69 27.26 6.08
C CYS A 344 4.39 28.47 6.72
N LYS A 345 5.69 28.63 6.41
CA LYS A 345 6.45 29.83 6.80
C LYS A 345 5.73 31.09 6.31
N ARG A 346 5.74 32.11 7.15
CA ARG A 346 5.26 33.46 6.73
C ARG A 346 6.23 34.01 5.69
N VAL A 347 5.68 34.59 4.65
CA VAL A 347 6.48 35.38 3.70
C VAL A 347 6.80 36.70 4.40
N GLU A 348 8.09 36.95 4.64
CA GLU A 348 8.56 38.24 5.13
C GLU A 348 8.39 39.33 4.06
#